data_77efd6f8e084baff684ff3087b679772
#
_entry.id   77efd6f8e084baff684ff3087b679772
#
_cell.length_a   1.000
_cell.length_b   1.000
_cell.length_c   1.000
_cell.angle_alpha   90.00
_cell.angle_beta   90.00
_cell.angle_gamma   90.00
#
_symmetry.space_group_name_H-M   'P 1'
#
loop_
_entity.id
_entity.type
_entity.pdbx_description
1 polymer ?
#
loop_
_entity_poly.entity_id
_entity_poly.type
_entity_poly.pdbx_seq_one_letter_code
_entity_poly.pdbx_strand_id
1 'polypeptide(L)'
;MSLNSLNLPPEQHRRLELDLNDLYEDYTDTMSRLQKEAGNSVSGLVWDGESQELIKAEINRYADAANKLTSDYYSHVRDLWAQYGGIDMPEYDPPTITADRAVWQMEGGFNNTDFMGLHYKDVIPDENGVVHNNAGRTIDDLWPTFADEEQALEYVQNLVQTVGRMTMQRAVANDPTKPRWARVPRGAKTCAFCLMLASRGFSYLSEDTAGRQMQYHADCDCDIVPSWGSSKLKGYDPDKYREMYQAAKAAAGDDGDWRDTLAQLRRIYHDEVNDGVTAQPTIRWSGKSIPISASELSRLSDYSVRMPGDRFSNDEKIAALMDWTGDSYKSINGYLFGGRNPSKDVIHQVECIDEAISDHITRERFTVDGQMRLSTFHVNDMESLFDLNTGRTFEHIGYMATSIKEGGIDIDGEDRIATRILVPPGSAGVYVEPITQHPGEYEILLPRGRTLRFEGLGASDGRPIVYLRLL
;
A
#
# COMPACT_ATOMS: atom_id res chain seq x y z
N MET A 1 -27.18 -30.01 -18.42
CA MET A 1 -26.99 -30.23 -16.98
C MET A 1 -26.04 -29.15 -16.49
N SER A 2 -26.40 -28.44 -15.45
CA SER A 2 -25.44 -27.52 -14.82
C SER A 2 -24.39 -28.37 -14.10
N LEU A 3 -23.13 -28.27 -14.50
CA LEU A 3 -22.00 -28.97 -13.88
C LEU A 3 -21.78 -28.57 -12.40
N ASN A 4 -22.39 -27.47 -11.96
CA ASN A 4 -22.27 -26.89 -10.63
C ASN A 4 -22.83 -27.71 -9.45
N SER A 5 -23.22 -28.96 -9.66
CA SER A 5 -23.78 -29.85 -8.63
C SER A 5 -23.35 -31.29 -8.82
N LEU A 6 -22.11 -31.55 -9.18
CA LEU A 6 -21.57 -32.91 -9.26
C LEU A 6 -21.64 -33.57 -7.88
N ASN A 7 -22.51 -34.56 -7.75
CA ASN A 7 -22.62 -35.46 -6.60
C ASN A 7 -21.77 -36.69 -6.86
N LEU A 8 -20.57 -36.73 -6.29
CA LEU A 8 -19.68 -37.89 -6.38
C LEU A 8 -20.02 -38.94 -5.28
N PRO A 9 -19.75 -40.23 -5.52
CA PRO A 9 -19.75 -41.21 -4.45
C PRO A 9 -18.77 -40.80 -3.31
N PRO A 10 -19.10 -41.10 -2.04
CA PRO A 10 -18.33 -40.59 -0.91
C PRO A 10 -16.83 -40.88 -0.97
N GLU A 11 -16.41 -42.03 -1.43
CA GLU A 11 -14.98 -42.38 -1.54
C GLU A 11 -14.28 -41.60 -2.65
N GLN A 12 -14.92 -41.41 -3.81
CA GLN A 12 -14.37 -40.58 -4.88
C GLN A 12 -14.33 -39.13 -4.48
N HIS A 13 -15.34 -38.64 -3.78
CA HIS A 13 -15.38 -37.28 -3.25
C HIS A 13 -14.22 -37.01 -2.27
N ARG A 14 -13.98 -37.94 -1.36
CA ARG A 14 -12.86 -37.82 -0.41
C ARG A 14 -11.50 -37.80 -1.11
N ARG A 15 -11.29 -38.62 -2.15
CA ARG A 15 -10.03 -38.59 -2.92
C ARG A 15 -9.87 -37.31 -3.69
N LEU A 16 -10.92 -36.83 -4.36
CA LEU A 16 -10.91 -35.54 -5.03
C LEU A 16 -10.55 -34.40 -4.04
N GLU A 17 -11.13 -34.40 -2.83
CA GLU A 17 -10.80 -33.37 -1.82
C GLU A 17 -9.34 -33.44 -1.42
N LEU A 18 -8.71 -34.59 -1.29
CA LEU A 18 -7.29 -34.71 -1.01
C LEU A 18 -6.45 -34.14 -2.15
N ASP A 19 -6.70 -34.55 -3.39
CA ASP A 19 -5.97 -34.10 -4.56
C ASP A 19 -6.14 -32.58 -4.78
N LEU A 20 -7.33 -32.03 -4.55
CA LEU A 20 -7.57 -30.58 -4.62
C LEU A 20 -6.82 -29.81 -3.53
N ASN A 21 -6.72 -30.38 -2.31
CA ASN A 21 -5.97 -29.75 -1.21
C ASN A 21 -4.47 -29.76 -1.48
N ASP A 22 -3.92 -30.88 -1.95
CA ASP A 22 -2.50 -30.98 -2.29
C ASP A 22 -2.14 -29.99 -3.41
N LEU A 23 -2.98 -29.91 -4.45
CA LEU A 23 -2.81 -28.99 -5.56
C LEU A 23 -2.90 -27.51 -5.12
N TYR A 24 -3.82 -27.19 -4.19
CA TYR A 24 -3.96 -25.84 -3.67
C TYR A 24 -2.76 -25.43 -2.80
N GLU A 25 -2.28 -26.33 -1.94
CA GLU A 25 -1.10 -26.11 -1.10
C GLU A 25 0.13 -25.84 -1.98
N ASP A 26 0.35 -26.64 -3.02
CA ASP A 26 1.44 -26.48 -4.00
C ASP A 26 1.37 -25.12 -4.75
N TYR A 27 0.15 -24.76 -5.18
CA TYR A 27 -0.11 -23.46 -5.83
C TYR A 27 0.23 -22.30 -4.90
N THR A 28 -0.26 -22.32 -3.65
CA THR A 28 -0.07 -21.22 -2.70
C THR A 28 1.38 -21.07 -2.26
N ASP A 29 2.08 -22.19 -2.06
CA ASP A 29 3.50 -22.20 -1.71
C ASP A 29 4.36 -21.68 -2.87
N THR A 30 4.04 -22.07 -4.11
CA THR A 30 4.75 -21.61 -5.28
C THR A 30 4.48 -20.14 -5.55
N MET A 31 3.23 -19.66 -5.39
CA MET A 31 2.89 -18.24 -5.49
C MET A 31 3.64 -17.41 -4.43
N SER A 32 3.74 -17.90 -3.19
CA SER A 32 4.46 -17.23 -2.12
C SER A 32 5.97 -17.12 -2.39
N ARG A 33 6.57 -18.14 -3.00
CA ARG A 33 7.96 -18.10 -3.45
C ARG A 33 8.14 -17.09 -4.58
N LEU A 34 7.26 -17.14 -5.58
CA LEU A 34 7.28 -16.23 -6.72
C LEU A 34 7.18 -14.75 -6.28
N GLN A 35 6.29 -14.44 -5.32
CA GLN A 35 6.18 -13.11 -4.74
C GLN A 35 7.50 -12.64 -4.10
N LYS A 36 8.12 -13.50 -3.28
CA LYS A 36 9.40 -13.18 -2.62
C LYS A 36 10.53 -12.98 -3.62
N GLU A 37 10.61 -13.86 -4.63
CA GLU A 37 11.62 -13.76 -5.69
C GLU A 37 11.44 -12.49 -6.50
N ALA A 38 10.21 -12.15 -6.88
CA ALA A 38 9.89 -10.93 -7.60
C ALA A 38 10.26 -9.68 -6.80
N GLY A 39 9.82 -9.61 -5.54
CA GLY A 39 10.13 -8.51 -4.64
C GLY A 39 11.63 -8.31 -4.46
N ASN A 40 12.37 -9.38 -4.19
CA ASN A 40 13.82 -9.32 -4.03
C ASN A 40 14.55 -8.91 -5.32
N SER A 41 14.12 -9.45 -6.47
CA SER A 41 14.75 -9.13 -7.76
C SER A 41 14.59 -7.66 -8.11
N VAL A 42 13.35 -7.14 -8.03
CA VAL A 42 13.07 -5.73 -8.36
C VAL A 42 13.66 -4.77 -7.31
N SER A 43 13.61 -5.14 -6.03
CA SER A 43 14.26 -4.39 -4.95
C SER A 43 15.77 -4.26 -5.21
N GLY A 44 16.43 -5.34 -5.69
CA GLY A 44 17.84 -5.29 -6.09
C GLY A 44 18.10 -4.32 -7.24
N LEU A 45 17.26 -4.32 -8.28
CA LEU A 45 17.39 -3.38 -9.40
C LEU A 45 17.22 -1.92 -8.94
N VAL A 46 16.30 -1.66 -8.02
CA VAL A 46 16.11 -0.31 -7.44
C VAL A 46 17.31 0.10 -6.60
N TRP A 47 17.86 -0.82 -5.80
CA TRP A 47 19.09 -0.58 -5.03
C TRP A 47 20.28 -0.23 -5.92
N ASP A 48 20.43 -0.95 -7.04
CA ASP A 48 21.52 -0.75 -8.00
C ASP A 48 21.33 0.51 -8.87
N GLY A 49 20.17 1.18 -8.76
CA GLY A 49 19.85 2.39 -9.53
C GLY A 49 19.57 2.13 -11.01
N GLU A 50 19.06 0.94 -11.33
CA GLU A 50 18.74 0.55 -12.70
C GLU A 50 17.58 1.36 -13.29
N SER A 51 17.49 1.38 -14.62
CA SER A 51 16.50 2.17 -15.33
C SER A 51 15.06 1.68 -15.09
N GLN A 52 14.10 2.60 -15.18
CA GLN A 52 12.67 2.29 -15.04
C GLN A 52 12.21 1.23 -16.06
N GLU A 53 12.80 1.21 -17.25
CA GLU A 53 12.49 0.22 -18.29
C GLU A 53 12.91 -1.19 -17.87
N LEU A 54 14.09 -1.34 -17.24
CA LEU A 54 14.55 -2.64 -16.74
C LEU A 54 13.69 -3.11 -15.57
N ILE A 55 13.35 -2.22 -14.64
CA ILE A 55 12.46 -2.50 -13.53
C ILE A 55 11.09 -2.96 -14.05
N LYS A 56 10.52 -2.23 -15.01
CA LYS A 56 9.24 -2.58 -15.63
C LYS A 56 9.29 -3.91 -16.36
N ALA A 57 10.38 -4.19 -17.09
CA ALA A 57 10.58 -5.47 -17.78
C ALA A 57 10.63 -6.65 -16.80
N GLU A 58 11.31 -6.49 -15.67
CA GLU A 58 11.41 -7.51 -14.64
C GLU A 58 10.05 -7.76 -13.95
N ILE A 59 9.30 -6.71 -13.65
CA ILE A 59 7.93 -6.82 -13.11
C ILE A 59 7.03 -7.57 -14.09
N ASN A 60 7.09 -7.25 -15.40
CA ASN A 60 6.30 -7.96 -16.41
C ASN A 60 6.65 -9.45 -16.47
N ARG A 61 7.93 -9.81 -16.36
CA ARG A 61 8.39 -11.21 -16.32
C ARG A 61 7.75 -11.99 -15.17
N TYR A 62 7.65 -11.39 -13.96
CA TYR A 62 7.00 -12.03 -12.82
C TYR A 62 5.48 -12.03 -12.92
N ALA A 63 4.88 -11.02 -13.54
CA ALA A 63 3.46 -11.01 -13.84
C ALA A 63 3.08 -12.16 -14.80
N ASP A 64 3.89 -12.42 -15.83
CA ASP A 64 3.69 -13.54 -16.74
C ASP A 64 3.86 -14.89 -16.03
N ALA A 65 4.83 -15.01 -15.12
CA ALA A 65 5.01 -16.21 -14.30
C ALA A 65 3.80 -16.45 -13.38
N ALA A 66 3.24 -15.41 -12.77
CA ALA A 66 2.03 -15.50 -11.95
C ALA A 66 0.79 -15.89 -12.77
N ASN A 67 0.65 -15.33 -13.97
CA ASN A 67 -0.38 -15.74 -14.93
C ASN A 67 -0.30 -17.23 -15.24
N LYS A 68 0.90 -17.67 -15.63
CA LYS A 68 1.11 -19.09 -15.99
C LYS A 68 0.82 -20.00 -14.81
N LEU A 69 1.37 -19.72 -13.63
CA LEU A 69 1.13 -20.52 -12.43
C LEU A 69 -0.37 -20.63 -12.11
N THR A 70 -1.09 -19.52 -12.20
CA THR A 70 -2.52 -19.47 -11.89
C THR A 70 -3.36 -20.20 -12.96
N SER A 71 -3.02 -20.06 -14.23
CA SER A 71 -3.69 -20.76 -15.34
C SER A 71 -3.46 -22.26 -15.29
N ASP A 72 -2.22 -22.69 -14.99
CA ASP A 72 -1.88 -24.10 -14.80
C ASP A 72 -2.68 -24.68 -13.61
N TYR A 73 -2.71 -23.99 -12.46
CA TYR A 73 -3.51 -24.41 -11.31
C TYR A 73 -4.99 -24.54 -11.66
N TYR A 74 -5.57 -23.51 -12.31
CA TYR A 74 -6.97 -23.55 -12.73
C TYR A 74 -7.27 -24.75 -13.63
N SER A 75 -6.42 -25.00 -14.62
CA SER A 75 -6.58 -26.11 -15.55
C SER A 75 -6.50 -27.47 -14.84
N HIS A 76 -5.55 -27.64 -13.92
CA HIS A 76 -5.43 -28.88 -13.14
C HIS A 76 -6.64 -29.11 -12.20
N VAL A 77 -7.16 -28.07 -11.54
CA VAL A 77 -8.40 -28.18 -10.75
C VAL A 77 -9.56 -28.63 -11.64
N ARG A 78 -9.66 -28.07 -12.84
CA ARG A 78 -10.68 -28.42 -13.83
C ARG A 78 -10.57 -29.88 -14.29
N ASP A 79 -9.34 -30.32 -14.54
CA ASP A 79 -9.06 -31.72 -14.94
C ASP A 79 -9.40 -32.72 -13.83
N LEU A 80 -9.09 -32.39 -12.56
CA LEU A 80 -9.47 -33.23 -11.42
C LEU A 80 -11.01 -33.40 -11.33
N TRP A 81 -11.77 -32.32 -11.47
CA TRP A 81 -13.21 -32.35 -11.48
C TRP A 81 -13.75 -33.14 -12.66
N ALA A 82 -13.18 -33.03 -13.87
CA ALA A 82 -13.53 -33.80 -15.05
C ALA A 82 -13.27 -35.31 -14.84
N GLN A 83 -12.07 -35.63 -14.35
CA GLN A 83 -11.65 -37.02 -14.12
C GLN A 83 -12.53 -37.73 -13.08
N TYR A 84 -12.71 -37.13 -11.91
CA TYR A 84 -13.53 -37.75 -10.84
C TYR A 84 -15.01 -37.72 -11.15
N GLY A 85 -15.49 -36.72 -11.87
CA GLY A 85 -16.86 -36.60 -12.33
C GLY A 85 -17.21 -37.51 -13.52
N GLY A 86 -16.20 -38.04 -14.20
CA GLY A 86 -16.39 -38.81 -15.44
C GLY A 86 -17.08 -38.00 -16.54
N ILE A 87 -16.75 -36.72 -16.62
CA ILE A 87 -17.37 -35.77 -17.55
C ILE A 87 -16.33 -35.22 -18.53
N ASP A 88 -16.79 -35.01 -19.76
CA ASP A 88 -16.01 -34.31 -20.78
C ASP A 88 -16.27 -32.78 -20.66
N MET A 89 -15.25 -32.02 -20.29
CA MET A 89 -15.34 -30.56 -20.22
C MET A 89 -14.83 -29.96 -21.55
N PRO A 90 -15.50 -28.93 -22.08
CA PRO A 90 -15.01 -28.25 -23.29
C PRO A 90 -13.62 -27.71 -23.07
N GLU A 91 -12.82 -27.66 -24.14
CA GLU A 91 -11.50 -27.03 -24.12
C GLU A 91 -11.64 -25.57 -23.68
N TYR A 92 -10.72 -25.11 -22.80
CA TYR A 92 -10.75 -23.77 -22.25
C TYR A 92 -9.35 -23.32 -21.92
N ASP A 93 -8.97 -22.18 -22.47
CA ASP A 93 -7.72 -21.47 -22.18
C ASP A 93 -8.02 -20.24 -21.31
N PRO A 94 -7.58 -20.20 -20.04
CA PRO A 94 -7.85 -19.10 -19.15
C PRO A 94 -7.19 -17.79 -19.65
N PRO A 95 -7.94 -16.68 -19.69
CA PRO A 95 -7.37 -15.39 -20.10
C PRO A 95 -6.38 -14.85 -19.07
N THR A 96 -5.29 -14.27 -19.57
CA THR A 96 -4.21 -13.67 -18.74
C THR A 96 -4.47 -12.20 -18.43
N ILE A 97 -3.72 -11.67 -17.44
CA ILE A 97 -3.74 -10.28 -16.98
C ILE A 97 -2.36 -9.67 -17.24
N THR A 98 -2.30 -8.52 -17.90
CA THR A 98 -1.05 -7.77 -18.04
C THR A 98 -0.66 -7.10 -16.71
N ALA A 99 0.63 -6.85 -16.50
CA ALA A 99 1.09 -6.08 -15.36
C ALA A 99 0.47 -4.66 -15.36
N ASP A 100 0.33 -4.03 -16.52
CA ASP A 100 -0.37 -2.75 -16.67
C ASP A 100 -1.79 -2.78 -16.10
N ARG A 101 -2.52 -3.88 -16.33
CA ARG A 101 -3.88 -4.04 -15.81
C ARG A 101 -3.89 -4.22 -14.28
N ALA A 102 -2.87 -4.87 -13.73
CA ALA A 102 -2.70 -5.03 -12.29
C ALA A 102 -2.31 -3.68 -11.65
N VAL A 103 -1.39 -2.93 -12.25
CA VAL A 103 -1.03 -1.56 -11.83
C VAL A 103 -2.28 -0.68 -11.80
N TRP A 104 -3.06 -0.63 -12.89
CA TRP A 104 -4.32 0.11 -12.93
C TRP A 104 -5.23 -0.23 -11.75
N GLN A 105 -5.36 -1.52 -11.42
CA GLN A 105 -6.18 -1.98 -10.32
C GLN A 105 -5.64 -1.50 -8.95
N MET A 106 -4.33 -1.57 -8.75
CA MET A 106 -3.67 -1.20 -7.50
C MET A 106 -3.73 0.31 -7.26
N GLU A 107 -3.65 1.11 -8.33
CA GLU A 107 -3.74 2.57 -8.26
C GLU A 107 -5.20 3.09 -8.14
N GLY A 108 -6.15 2.22 -7.88
CA GLY A 108 -7.54 2.59 -7.62
C GLY A 108 -8.49 2.47 -8.80
N GLY A 109 -8.05 1.91 -9.92
CA GLY A 109 -8.85 1.68 -11.12
C GLY A 109 -9.84 0.52 -10.99
N PHE A 110 -10.74 0.58 -10.00
CA PHE A 110 -11.75 -0.43 -9.77
C PHE A 110 -12.73 -0.53 -10.94
N ASN A 111 -13.11 -1.74 -11.34
CA ASN A 111 -14.09 -2.03 -12.38
C ASN A 111 -13.78 -1.44 -13.77
N ASN A 112 -12.50 -1.26 -14.13
CA ASN A 112 -12.07 -0.57 -15.34
C ASN A 112 -12.58 0.88 -15.46
N THR A 113 -13.07 1.46 -14.37
CA THR A 113 -13.53 2.84 -14.29
C THR A 113 -12.82 3.56 -13.15
N ASP A 114 -12.70 4.89 -13.31
CA ASP A 114 -12.46 5.83 -12.22
C ASP A 114 -11.05 5.98 -11.67
N PHE A 115 -10.06 5.97 -12.56
CA PHE A 115 -8.91 6.82 -12.26
C PHE A 115 -9.18 8.20 -12.85
N MET A 116 -9.63 9.16 -12.04
CA MET A 116 -9.95 10.52 -12.46
C MET A 116 -10.99 10.60 -13.62
N GLY A 117 -11.97 9.67 -13.63
CA GLY A 117 -12.99 9.60 -14.68
C GLY A 117 -12.56 8.88 -15.97
N LEU A 118 -11.36 8.29 -16.00
CA LEU A 118 -10.85 7.52 -17.14
C LEU A 118 -11.17 6.04 -16.97
N HIS A 119 -11.34 5.33 -18.09
CA HIS A 119 -11.39 3.87 -18.14
C HIS A 119 -10.02 3.30 -18.51
N TYR A 120 -9.76 2.04 -18.14
CA TYR A 120 -8.50 1.39 -18.51
C TYR A 120 -8.21 1.44 -20.01
N LYS A 121 -9.22 1.24 -20.86
CA LYS A 121 -9.13 1.37 -22.32
C LYS A 121 -8.71 2.74 -22.81
N ASP A 122 -8.94 3.79 -22.01
CA ASP A 122 -8.65 5.17 -22.41
C ASP A 122 -7.18 5.53 -22.18
N VAL A 123 -6.45 4.73 -21.36
CA VAL A 123 -5.04 4.97 -21.01
C VAL A 123 -4.07 4.00 -21.69
N ILE A 124 -4.58 2.92 -22.29
CA ILE A 124 -3.75 1.99 -23.08
C ILE A 124 -3.74 2.42 -24.55
N PRO A 125 -2.57 2.28 -25.25
CA PRO A 125 -2.52 2.55 -26.67
C PRO A 125 -3.39 1.60 -27.47
N ASP A 126 -4.01 2.11 -28.53
CA ASP A 126 -4.69 1.30 -29.54
C ASP A 126 -3.66 0.56 -30.45
N GLU A 127 -4.17 -0.16 -31.44
CA GLU A 127 -3.33 -0.89 -32.42
C GLU A 127 -2.38 0.00 -33.23
N ASN A 128 -2.60 1.32 -33.26
CA ASN A 128 -1.77 2.32 -33.92
C ASN A 128 -0.85 3.06 -32.93
N GLY A 129 -0.86 2.68 -31.65
CA GLY A 129 -0.08 3.33 -30.60
C GLY A 129 -0.67 4.65 -30.09
N VAL A 130 -1.95 4.93 -30.41
CA VAL A 130 -2.63 6.18 -30.02
C VAL A 130 -3.46 5.98 -28.77
N VAL A 131 -3.30 6.86 -27.79
CA VAL A 131 -4.09 6.92 -26.56
C VAL A 131 -5.24 7.91 -26.71
N HIS A 132 -6.46 7.45 -26.44
CA HIS A 132 -7.68 8.19 -26.68
C HIS A 132 -8.27 8.76 -25.38
N ASN A 133 -7.67 9.84 -24.86
CA ASN A 133 -8.28 10.61 -23.79
C ASN A 133 -7.85 12.09 -23.84
N ASN A 134 -8.72 12.97 -23.35
CA ASN A 134 -8.46 14.41 -23.34
C ASN A 134 -7.46 14.85 -22.25
N ALA A 135 -7.10 13.97 -21.34
CA ALA A 135 -6.15 14.25 -20.27
C ALA A 135 -4.69 13.98 -20.69
N GLY A 136 -4.47 13.38 -21.87
CA GLY A 136 -3.14 12.98 -22.37
C GLY A 136 -2.44 11.92 -21.49
N ARG A 137 -3.21 11.21 -20.66
CA ARG A 137 -2.68 10.20 -19.73
C ARG A 137 -2.51 8.87 -20.42
N THR A 138 -1.40 8.20 -20.09
CA THR A 138 -1.10 6.83 -20.52
C THR A 138 -1.00 5.91 -19.31
N ILE A 139 -1.02 4.61 -19.52
CA ILE A 139 -0.79 3.65 -18.44
C ILE A 139 0.61 3.81 -17.83
N ASP A 140 1.58 4.28 -18.60
CA ASP A 140 2.93 4.52 -18.10
C ASP A 140 2.99 5.60 -17.02
N ASP A 141 2.08 6.58 -17.05
CA ASP A 141 1.94 7.61 -16.00
C ASP A 141 1.51 7.04 -14.64
N LEU A 142 1.00 5.80 -14.61
CA LEU A 142 0.54 5.12 -13.40
C LEU A 142 1.55 4.12 -12.85
N TRP A 143 2.60 3.81 -13.62
CA TRP A 143 3.64 2.93 -13.11
C TRP A 143 4.38 3.59 -11.95
N PRO A 144 4.57 2.86 -10.84
CA PRO A 144 5.21 3.43 -9.67
C PRO A 144 6.68 3.75 -9.95
N THR A 145 7.11 4.87 -9.38
CA THR A 145 8.54 5.17 -9.21
C THR A 145 8.86 4.88 -7.75
N PHE A 146 9.77 3.93 -7.51
CA PHE A 146 10.10 3.50 -6.17
C PHE A 146 11.10 4.45 -5.52
N ALA A 147 10.79 4.91 -4.32
CA ALA A 147 11.68 5.78 -3.54
C ALA A 147 12.85 4.99 -2.93
N ASP A 148 12.62 3.72 -2.63
CA ASP A 148 13.61 2.81 -2.06
C ASP A 148 13.29 1.34 -2.38
N GLU A 149 14.24 0.47 -2.06
CA GLU A 149 14.16 -0.96 -2.29
C GLU A 149 13.06 -1.66 -1.48
N GLU A 150 12.67 -1.10 -0.31
CA GLU A 150 11.62 -1.67 0.54
C GLU A 150 10.23 -1.42 -0.07
N GLN A 151 10.00 -0.21 -0.57
CA GLN A 151 8.78 0.12 -1.30
C GLN A 151 8.62 -0.75 -2.56
N ALA A 152 9.72 -0.95 -3.30
CA ALA A 152 9.71 -1.81 -4.47
C ALA A 152 9.35 -3.25 -4.11
N LEU A 153 9.98 -3.79 -3.06
CA LEU A 153 9.75 -5.16 -2.58
C LEU A 153 8.27 -5.38 -2.22
N GLU A 154 7.70 -4.50 -1.41
CA GLU A 154 6.31 -4.58 -0.95
C GLU A 154 5.32 -4.45 -2.12
N TYR A 155 5.52 -3.44 -2.97
CA TYR A 155 4.65 -3.20 -4.12
C TYR A 155 4.64 -4.38 -5.09
N VAL A 156 5.82 -4.90 -5.43
CA VAL A 156 5.94 -5.99 -6.42
C VAL A 156 5.37 -7.30 -5.90
N GLN A 157 5.55 -7.62 -4.62
CA GLN A 157 4.90 -8.77 -4.01
C GLN A 157 3.38 -8.69 -4.12
N ASN A 158 2.81 -7.51 -3.82
CA ASN A 158 1.38 -7.26 -3.95
C ASN A 158 0.90 -7.29 -5.40
N LEU A 159 1.70 -6.81 -6.35
CA LEU A 159 1.38 -6.84 -7.77
C LEU A 159 1.30 -8.27 -8.29
N VAL A 160 2.28 -9.12 -7.99
CA VAL A 160 2.31 -10.55 -8.38
C VAL A 160 1.07 -11.28 -7.83
N GLN A 161 0.72 -11.04 -6.58
CA GLN A 161 -0.51 -11.60 -5.99
C GLN A 161 -1.77 -11.07 -6.68
N THR A 162 -1.81 -9.80 -7.01
CA THR A 162 -2.94 -9.16 -7.70
C THR A 162 -3.13 -9.75 -9.09
N VAL A 163 -2.04 -9.96 -9.84
CA VAL A 163 -2.08 -10.64 -11.14
C VAL A 163 -2.69 -12.04 -11.01
N GLY A 164 -2.21 -12.86 -10.08
CA GLY A 164 -2.75 -14.21 -9.86
C GLY A 164 -4.25 -14.20 -9.54
N ARG A 165 -4.70 -13.34 -8.64
CA ARG A 165 -6.12 -13.21 -8.29
C ARG A 165 -6.99 -12.77 -9.46
N MET A 166 -6.54 -11.76 -10.21
CA MET A 166 -7.29 -11.26 -11.37
C MET A 166 -7.35 -12.30 -12.49
N THR A 167 -6.27 -13.03 -12.70
CA THR A 167 -6.23 -14.17 -13.66
C THR A 167 -7.23 -15.24 -13.25
N MET A 168 -7.20 -15.67 -11.99
CA MET A 168 -8.16 -16.65 -11.47
C MET A 168 -9.61 -16.17 -11.61
N GLN A 169 -9.87 -14.91 -11.27
CA GLN A 169 -11.21 -14.34 -11.39
C GLN A 169 -11.72 -14.33 -12.84
N ARG A 170 -10.85 -13.97 -13.78
CA ARG A 170 -11.21 -14.04 -15.22
C ARG A 170 -11.40 -15.48 -15.69
N ALA A 171 -10.57 -16.41 -15.20
CA ALA A 171 -10.71 -17.82 -15.52
C ALA A 171 -12.10 -18.34 -15.11
N VAL A 172 -12.50 -18.14 -13.85
CA VAL A 172 -13.83 -18.63 -13.38
C VAL A 172 -15.00 -17.91 -14.06
N ALA A 173 -14.87 -16.61 -14.34
CA ALA A 173 -15.94 -15.82 -14.96
C ALA A 173 -16.21 -16.19 -16.42
N ASN A 174 -15.15 -16.54 -17.17
CA ASN A 174 -15.24 -16.83 -18.60
C ASN A 174 -15.34 -18.33 -18.93
N ASP A 175 -15.13 -19.23 -17.96
CA ASP A 175 -15.27 -20.68 -18.22
C ASP A 175 -16.69 -21.01 -18.67
N PRO A 176 -16.84 -21.70 -19.83
CA PRO A 176 -18.15 -22.08 -20.35
C PRO A 176 -18.93 -23.03 -19.42
N THR A 177 -18.24 -23.74 -18.53
CA THR A 177 -18.86 -24.64 -17.55
C THR A 177 -19.44 -23.91 -16.33
N LYS A 178 -19.12 -22.62 -16.16
CA LYS A 178 -19.60 -21.75 -15.08
C LYS A 178 -19.39 -22.35 -13.68
N PRO A 179 -18.15 -22.60 -13.26
CA PRO A 179 -17.86 -23.06 -11.90
C PRO A 179 -18.38 -22.08 -10.86
N ARG A 180 -18.68 -22.59 -9.68
CA ARG A 180 -18.80 -21.76 -8.48
C ARG A 180 -17.40 -21.47 -7.95
N TRP A 181 -17.28 -20.46 -7.11
CA TRP A 181 -16.03 -20.15 -6.47
C TRP A 181 -16.22 -19.57 -5.06
N ALA A 182 -15.17 -19.61 -4.28
CA ALA A 182 -15.11 -19.06 -2.94
C ALA A 182 -13.96 -18.07 -2.81
N ARG A 183 -14.09 -17.16 -1.86
CA ARG A 183 -12.98 -16.39 -1.32
C ARG A 183 -12.37 -17.13 -0.15
N VAL A 184 -11.12 -17.51 -0.26
CA VAL A 184 -10.41 -18.33 0.73
C VAL A 184 -9.29 -17.51 1.35
N PRO A 185 -9.43 -17.10 2.63
CA PRO A 185 -8.35 -16.44 3.36
C PRO A 185 -7.13 -17.36 3.54
N ARG A 186 -5.92 -16.82 3.38
CA ARG A 186 -4.65 -17.57 3.52
C ARG A 186 -3.96 -17.34 4.84
N GLY A 187 -4.11 -16.14 5.42
CA GLY A 187 -3.46 -15.76 6.66
C GLY A 187 -4.17 -16.26 7.91
N ALA A 188 -3.45 -16.29 9.02
CA ALA A 188 -4.02 -16.54 10.35
C ALA A 188 -5.06 -15.48 10.74
N LYS A 189 -4.95 -14.29 10.17
CA LYS A 189 -5.89 -13.18 10.32
C LYS A 189 -6.26 -12.69 8.93
N THR A 190 -7.53 -12.40 8.70
CA THR A 190 -8.01 -11.86 7.43
C THR A 190 -8.78 -10.56 7.66
N CYS A 191 -8.91 -9.72 6.61
CA CYS A 191 -9.68 -8.50 6.75
C CYS A 191 -11.18 -8.78 6.93
N ALA A 192 -11.88 -7.87 7.62
CA ALA A 192 -13.31 -8.00 7.87
C ALA A 192 -14.13 -8.19 6.58
N PHE A 193 -13.74 -7.51 5.51
CA PHE A 193 -14.42 -7.63 4.21
C PHE A 193 -14.21 -9.02 3.58
N CYS A 194 -12.97 -9.54 3.57
CA CYS A 194 -12.70 -10.88 3.08
C CYS A 194 -13.40 -11.95 3.93
N LEU A 195 -13.47 -11.78 5.26
CA LEU A 195 -14.20 -12.67 6.15
C LEU A 195 -15.69 -12.71 5.77
N MET A 196 -16.31 -11.55 5.53
CA MET A 196 -17.69 -11.47 5.07
C MET A 196 -17.89 -12.23 3.75
N LEU A 197 -16.96 -12.12 2.81
CA LEU A 197 -17.04 -12.83 1.54
C LEU A 197 -16.78 -14.34 1.72
N ALA A 198 -15.79 -14.71 2.53
CA ALA A 198 -15.44 -16.10 2.83
C ALA A 198 -16.57 -16.85 3.55
N SER A 199 -17.41 -16.16 4.33
CA SER A 199 -18.55 -16.73 5.03
C SER A 199 -19.63 -17.34 4.12
N ARG A 200 -19.59 -17.04 2.83
CA ARG A 200 -20.56 -17.53 1.82
C ARG A 200 -20.17 -18.86 1.21
N GLY A 201 -18.95 -19.34 1.43
CA GLY A 201 -18.46 -20.58 0.85
C GLY A 201 -18.39 -20.54 -0.69
N PHE A 202 -18.49 -21.68 -1.32
CA PHE A 202 -18.51 -21.83 -2.79
C PHE A 202 -19.90 -21.45 -3.37
N SER A 203 -20.28 -20.20 -3.24
CA SER A 203 -21.60 -19.72 -3.67
C SER A 203 -21.57 -18.72 -4.80
N TYR A 204 -20.41 -18.19 -5.14
CA TYR A 204 -20.30 -17.17 -6.19
C TYR A 204 -20.41 -17.76 -7.59
N LEU A 205 -21.23 -17.15 -8.44
CA LEU A 205 -21.46 -17.52 -9.83
C LEU A 205 -21.05 -16.42 -10.82
N SER A 206 -20.92 -15.19 -10.33
CA SER A 206 -20.57 -14.03 -11.14
C SER A 206 -19.87 -12.96 -10.30
N GLU A 207 -19.20 -12.03 -10.96
CA GLU A 207 -18.60 -10.85 -10.32
C GLU A 207 -19.64 -10.03 -9.53
N ASP A 208 -20.87 -9.92 -10.04
CA ASP A 208 -21.94 -9.16 -9.39
C ASP A 208 -22.37 -9.75 -8.04
N THR A 209 -22.27 -11.06 -7.85
CA THR A 209 -22.65 -11.72 -6.60
C THR A 209 -21.56 -11.76 -5.56
N ALA A 210 -20.31 -11.65 -5.97
CA ALA A 210 -19.13 -11.61 -5.09
C ALA A 210 -18.83 -10.21 -4.51
N GLY A 211 -19.79 -9.30 -4.63
CA GLY A 211 -19.56 -7.88 -4.51
C GLY A 211 -18.92 -7.36 -5.80
N ARG A 212 -19.57 -6.42 -6.44
CA ARG A 212 -19.21 -5.78 -7.73
C ARG A 212 -17.78 -5.28 -7.81
N GLN A 213 -16.81 -5.98 -7.30
CA GLN A 213 -15.53 -5.37 -7.19
C GLN A 213 -14.44 -6.39 -7.04
N MET A 214 -13.60 -6.35 -8.00
CA MET A 214 -12.19 -6.62 -7.83
C MET A 214 -11.60 -5.70 -6.74
N GLN A 215 -12.31 -5.45 -5.62
CA GLN A 215 -11.78 -4.69 -4.48
C GLN A 215 -10.85 -5.62 -3.71
N TYR A 216 -9.68 -5.79 -4.29
CA TYR A 216 -8.51 -6.18 -3.54
C TYR A 216 -7.86 -4.87 -3.12
N HIS A 217 -7.91 -4.55 -1.82
CA HIS A 217 -7.03 -3.53 -1.28
C HIS A 217 -5.60 -4.08 -1.26
N ALA A 218 -4.62 -3.21 -1.19
CA ALA A 218 -3.27 -3.59 -0.85
C ALA A 218 -3.32 -4.50 0.38
N ASP A 219 -2.51 -5.54 0.44
CA ASP A 219 -2.44 -6.53 1.55
C ASP A 219 -3.67 -7.45 1.75
N CYS A 220 -4.53 -7.59 0.75
CA CYS A 220 -5.57 -8.59 0.79
C CYS A 220 -4.96 -10.01 0.72
N ASP A 221 -5.29 -10.89 1.66
CA ASP A 221 -4.74 -12.24 1.81
C ASP A 221 -5.60 -13.36 1.21
N CYS A 222 -6.76 -13.04 0.60
CA CYS A 222 -7.66 -14.06 0.10
C CYS A 222 -7.38 -14.46 -1.34
N ASP A 223 -7.52 -15.76 -1.62
CA ASP A 223 -7.52 -16.32 -2.97
C ASP A 223 -8.94 -16.59 -3.49
N ILE A 224 -9.05 -16.75 -4.79
CA ILE A 224 -10.24 -17.27 -5.44
C ILE A 224 -10.00 -18.74 -5.75
N VAL A 225 -10.89 -19.61 -5.28
CA VAL A 225 -10.81 -21.05 -5.51
C VAL A 225 -12.07 -21.52 -6.24
N PRO A 226 -11.94 -22.14 -7.43
CA PRO A 226 -13.08 -22.65 -8.20
C PRO A 226 -13.56 -24.00 -7.69
N SER A 227 -14.84 -24.32 -7.93
CA SER A 227 -15.42 -25.63 -7.63
C SER A 227 -16.61 -25.93 -8.55
N TRP A 228 -16.73 -27.18 -8.99
CA TRP A 228 -17.88 -27.68 -9.78
C TRP A 228 -18.88 -28.49 -8.95
N GLY A 229 -18.64 -28.57 -7.65
CA GLY A 229 -19.49 -29.27 -6.72
C GLY A 229 -19.28 -28.82 -5.29
N SER A 230 -19.56 -29.70 -4.33
CA SER A 230 -19.18 -29.45 -2.94
C SER A 230 -17.76 -29.94 -2.71
N SER A 231 -16.90 -29.10 -2.13
CA SER A 231 -15.55 -29.48 -1.75
C SER A 231 -15.18 -28.80 -0.45
N LYS A 232 -14.33 -29.47 0.34
CA LYS A 232 -13.74 -28.92 1.56
C LYS A 232 -12.27 -28.61 1.29
N LEU A 233 -11.87 -27.43 1.64
CA LEU A 233 -10.49 -26.99 1.54
C LEU A 233 -9.88 -26.93 2.94
N LYS A 234 -8.69 -27.52 3.12
CA LYS A 234 -7.95 -27.50 4.38
C LYS A 234 -7.65 -26.05 4.80
N GLY A 235 -7.97 -25.71 6.04
CA GLY A 235 -7.78 -24.35 6.56
C GLY A 235 -8.89 -23.36 6.19
N TYR A 236 -9.90 -23.76 5.41
CA TYR A 236 -11.03 -22.92 5.06
C TYR A 236 -12.32 -23.45 5.70
N ASP A 237 -12.87 -22.68 6.63
CA ASP A 237 -14.12 -23.01 7.32
C ASP A 237 -15.16 -21.89 7.12
N PRO A 238 -15.97 -21.97 6.06
CA PRO A 238 -16.98 -20.95 5.78
C PRO A 238 -18.09 -20.90 6.83
N ASP A 239 -18.33 -21.97 7.59
CA ASP A 239 -19.35 -22.01 8.63
C ASP A 239 -18.88 -21.19 9.84
N LYS A 240 -17.59 -21.34 10.26
CA LYS A 240 -16.99 -20.48 11.29
C LYS A 240 -17.11 -19.00 10.89
N TYR A 241 -16.73 -18.65 9.66
CA TYR A 241 -16.80 -17.25 9.19
C TYR A 241 -18.26 -16.75 9.14
N ARG A 242 -19.22 -17.63 8.83
CA ARG A 242 -20.65 -17.30 8.85
C ARG A 242 -21.15 -16.99 10.26
N GLU A 243 -20.78 -17.79 11.23
CA GLU A 243 -21.09 -17.56 12.62
C GLU A 243 -20.53 -16.22 13.12
N MET A 244 -19.28 -15.92 12.82
CA MET A 244 -18.63 -14.64 13.14
C MET A 244 -19.38 -13.46 12.50
N TYR A 245 -19.73 -13.58 11.22
CA TYR A 245 -20.45 -12.53 10.50
C TYR A 245 -21.86 -12.32 11.05
N GLN A 246 -22.58 -13.39 11.38
CA GLN A 246 -23.92 -13.30 11.98
C GLN A 246 -23.90 -12.67 13.38
N ALA A 247 -22.93 -13.01 14.20
CA ALA A 247 -22.74 -12.39 15.51
C ALA A 247 -22.47 -10.90 15.40
N ALA A 248 -21.60 -10.50 14.47
CA ALA A 248 -21.30 -9.09 14.20
C ALA A 248 -22.51 -8.33 13.65
N LYS A 249 -23.30 -8.97 12.77
CA LYS A 249 -24.54 -8.39 12.24
C LYS A 249 -25.56 -8.16 13.34
N ALA A 250 -25.74 -9.13 14.23
CA ALA A 250 -26.64 -8.97 15.39
C ALA A 250 -26.17 -7.81 16.31
N ALA A 251 -24.86 -7.63 16.49
CA ALA A 251 -24.29 -6.54 17.26
C ALA A 251 -24.40 -5.16 16.58
N ALA A 252 -24.48 -5.11 15.25
CA ALA A 252 -24.71 -3.90 14.48
C ALA A 252 -26.16 -3.39 14.60
N GLY A 253 -27.10 -4.27 14.95
CA GLY A 253 -28.54 -3.96 15.07
C GLY A 253 -29.30 -4.03 13.74
N ASP A 254 -30.62 -3.96 13.82
CA ASP A 254 -31.51 -4.14 12.64
C ASP A 254 -31.37 -3.00 11.61
N ASP A 255 -31.01 -1.82 12.03
CA ASP A 255 -30.82 -0.64 11.18
C ASP A 255 -29.37 -0.52 10.63
N GLY A 256 -28.45 -1.41 11.07
CA GLY A 256 -27.05 -1.40 10.68
C GLY A 256 -26.84 -1.92 9.24
N ASP A 257 -26.04 -1.20 8.47
CA ASP A 257 -25.63 -1.63 7.15
C ASP A 257 -24.45 -2.65 7.21
N TRP A 258 -23.96 -3.06 6.03
CA TRP A 258 -22.83 -4.00 5.96
C TRP A 258 -21.53 -3.38 6.53
N ARG A 259 -21.36 -2.05 6.50
CA ARG A 259 -20.16 -1.36 7.04
C ARG A 259 -20.19 -1.40 8.57
N ASP A 260 -21.37 -1.21 9.16
CA ASP A 260 -21.55 -1.35 10.61
C ASP A 260 -21.27 -2.78 11.06
N THR A 261 -21.70 -3.77 10.27
CA THR A 261 -21.36 -5.18 10.51
C THR A 261 -19.86 -5.42 10.47
N LEU A 262 -19.14 -4.85 9.48
CA LEU A 262 -17.68 -4.98 9.42
C LEU A 262 -16.98 -4.28 10.58
N ALA A 263 -17.49 -3.15 11.05
CA ALA A 263 -16.97 -2.47 12.24
C ALA A 263 -17.14 -3.35 13.49
N GLN A 264 -18.28 -4.03 13.64
CA GLN A 264 -18.49 -4.98 14.75
C GLN A 264 -17.61 -6.23 14.63
N LEU A 265 -17.36 -6.75 13.40
CA LEU A 265 -16.40 -7.84 13.18
C LEU A 265 -15.01 -7.48 13.73
N ARG A 266 -14.51 -6.30 13.43
CA ARG A 266 -13.22 -5.80 13.91
C ARG A 266 -13.18 -5.71 15.43
N ARG A 267 -14.27 -5.22 16.03
CA ARG A 267 -14.37 -5.03 17.47
C ARG A 267 -14.47 -6.34 18.25
N ILE A 268 -15.28 -7.28 17.77
CA ILE A 268 -15.58 -8.54 18.48
C ILE A 268 -14.44 -9.55 18.27
N TYR A 269 -13.88 -9.60 17.07
CA TYR A 269 -12.89 -10.61 16.63
C TYR A 269 -11.53 -9.99 16.29
N HIS A 270 -11.09 -9.02 17.09
CA HIS A 270 -9.83 -8.29 16.87
C HIS A 270 -8.58 -9.20 16.81
N ASP A 271 -8.64 -10.38 17.40
CA ASP A 271 -7.56 -11.38 17.31
C ASP A 271 -7.55 -12.19 16.02
N GLU A 272 -8.69 -12.26 15.31
CA GLU A 272 -8.89 -13.08 14.12
C GLU A 272 -9.07 -12.21 12.86
N VAL A 273 -9.46 -10.94 13.03
CA VAL A 273 -9.69 -9.99 11.94
C VAL A 273 -8.56 -8.96 11.92
N ASN A 274 -7.98 -8.79 10.73
CA ASN A 274 -7.01 -7.75 10.43
C ASN A 274 -7.59 -6.86 9.32
N ASP A 275 -7.41 -5.55 9.38
CA ASP A 275 -7.93 -4.61 8.36
C ASP A 275 -7.16 -4.60 7.04
N GLY A 276 -6.68 -5.77 6.62
CA GLY A 276 -5.99 -5.96 5.38
C GLY A 276 -4.50 -5.68 5.44
N VAL A 277 -4.02 -5.29 6.62
CA VAL A 277 -2.59 -5.38 6.87
C VAL A 277 -2.31 -6.85 7.19
N THR A 278 -2.19 -7.69 6.18
CA THR A 278 -1.45 -8.92 6.38
C THR A 278 -0.08 -8.45 6.85
N ALA A 279 0.27 -8.86 8.05
CA ALA A 279 1.64 -8.84 8.46
C ALA A 279 2.42 -9.85 7.58
N GLN A 280 2.57 -9.56 6.28
CA GLN A 280 3.85 -9.78 5.65
C GLN A 280 4.81 -9.13 6.64
N PRO A 281 5.93 -9.74 7.00
CA PRO A 281 6.96 -8.97 7.65
C PRO A 281 7.36 -7.89 6.65
N THR A 282 6.62 -6.79 6.62
CA THR A 282 7.20 -5.51 6.32
C THR A 282 8.41 -5.54 7.19
N ILE A 283 9.57 -5.39 6.63
CA ILE A 283 10.75 -5.07 7.43
C ILE A 283 10.33 -3.76 8.07
N ARG A 284 9.69 -3.89 9.25
CA ARG A 284 9.23 -2.74 10.01
C ARG A 284 10.50 -2.04 10.39
N TRP A 285 10.67 -0.84 9.93
CA TRP A 285 11.70 -0.03 10.49
C TRP A 285 11.45 0.04 12.00
N SER A 286 12.39 -0.49 12.76
CA SER A 286 12.27 -0.69 14.22
C SER A 286 12.39 0.64 15.00
N GLY A 287 12.34 1.80 14.31
CA GLY A 287 12.61 3.09 14.90
C GLY A 287 14.09 3.33 15.19
N LYS A 288 14.99 2.42 14.73
CA LYS A 288 16.43 2.60 14.91
C LYS A 288 16.90 3.85 14.19
N SER A 289 17.67 4.68 14.88
CA SER A 289 18.29 5.85 14.29
C SER A 289 19.27 5.44 13.20
N ILE A 290 19.18 6.12 12.05
CA ILE A 290 20.08 5.97 10.91
C ILE A 290 20.80 7.30 10.74
N PRO A 291 22.10 7.40 11.02
CA PRO A 291 22.83 8.64 10.92
C PRO A 291 22.95 9.08 9.45
N ILE A 292 22.90 10.39 9.23
CA ILE A 292 23.22 11.02 7.94
C ILE A 292 24.74 11.17 7.79
N SER A 293 25.27 10.99 6.59
CA SER A 293 26.70 11.18 6.33
C SER A 293 27.11 12.65 6.32
N ALA A 294 28.38 12.93 6.64
CA ALA A 294 28.92 14.29 6.57
C ALA A 294 28.92 14.84 5.14
N SER A 295 29.08 13.98 4.12
CA SER A 295 28.99 14.36 2.72
C SER A 295 27.58 14.78 2.32
N GLU A 296 26.56 14.10 2.83
CA GLU A 296 25.17 14.45 2.57
C GLU A 296 24.78 15.75 3.28
N LEU A 297 25.20 15.94 4.53
CA LEU A 297 25.00 17.22 5.25
C LEU A 297 25.64 18.40 4.51
N SER A 298 26.87 18.24 4.02
CA SER A 298 27.54 19.27 3.23
C SER A 298 26.77 19.61 1.96
N ARG A 299 26.17 18.60 1.32
CA ARG A 299 25.36 18.81 0.12
C ARG A 299 24.02 19.47 0.42
N LEU A 300 23.36 19.07 1.51
CA LEU A 300 22.07 19.67 1.95
C LEU A 300 22.24 21.09 2.53
N SER A 301 23.45 21.55 2.72
CA SER A 301 23.79 22.95 3.11
C SER A 301 24.55 23.71 2.03
N ASP A 302 24.57 23.24 0.79
CA ASP A 302 25.16 23.97 -0.34
C ASP A 302 24.15 24.97 -0.91
N TYR A 303 24.04 26.13 -0.24
CA TYR A 303 23.11 27.18 -0.65
C TYR A 303 23.46 27.87 -1.98
N SER A 304 24.52 27.42 -2.68
CA SER A 304 24.84 27.88 -4.04
C SER A 304 24.03 27.14 -5.13
N VAL A 305 23.35 26.05 -4.77
CA VAL A 305 22.53 25.26 -5.70
C VAL A 305 21.39 26.12 -6.26
N ARG A 306 21.21 26.03 -7.58
CA ARG A 306 20.08 26.62 -8.30
C ARG A 306 19.54 25.63 -9.32
N MET A 307 18.21 25.55 -9.36
CA MET A 307 17.52 24.70 -10.34
C MET A 307 17.02 25.53 -11.53
N PRO A 308 16.91 24.92 -12.73
CA PRO A 308 16.30 25.60 -13.85
C PRO A 308 14.85 26.01 -13.52
N GLY A 309 14.57 27.30 -13.60
CA GLY A 309 13.25 27.84 -13.29
C GLY A 309 13.11 28.54 -11.94
N ASP A 310 14.18 28.57 -11.13
CA ASP A 310 14.22 29.32 -9.87
C ASP A 310 13.80 30.77 -10.05
N ARG A 311 12.86 31.22 -9.23
CA ARG A 311 12.33 32.59 -9.23
C ARG A 311 13.14 33.50 -8.32
N PHE A 312 13.74 32.96 -7.24
CA PHE A 312 14.42 33.73 -6.20
C PHE A 312 15.92 33.53 -6.29
N SER A 313 16.66 34.58 -5.88
CA SER A 313 18.11 34.52 -5.73
C SER A 313 18.50 33.67 -4.51
N ASN A 314 19.73 33.17 -4.48
CA ASN A 314 20.24 32.44 -3.31
C ASN A 314 20.21 33.31 -2.04
N ASP A 315 20.47 34.60 -2.16
CA ASP A 315 20.44 35.55 -1.01
C ASP A 315 19.01 35.66 -0.43
N GLU A 316 17.96 35.69 -1.28
CA GLU A 316 16.57 35.70 -0.83
C GLU A 316 16.19 34.39 -0.14
N LYS A 317 16.62 33.26 -0.69
CA LYS A 317 16.40 31.93 -0.10
C LYS A 317 17.09 31.79 1.25
N ILE A 318 18.36 32.18 1.34
CA ILE A 318 19.13 32.15 2.58
C ILE A 318 18.48 33.07 3.62
N ALA A 319 18.10 34.28 3.25
CA ALA A 319 17.46 35.23 4.18
C ALA A 319 16.15 34.65 4.73
N ALA A 320 15.30 34.02 3.87
CA ALA A 320 14.07 33.39 4.30
C ALA A 320 14.29 32.19 5.25
N LEU A 321 15.32 31.38 5.00
CA LEU A 321 15.72 30.29 5.90
C LEU A 321 16.24 30.77 7.22
N MET A 322 17.08 31.82 7.22
CA MET A 322 17.58 32.46 8.45
C MET A 322 16.45 33.07 9.28
N ASP A 323 15.50 33.73 8.64
CA ASP A 323 14.33 34.29 9.32
C ASP A 323 13.43 33.17 9.90
N TRP A 324 13.29 32.04 9.18
CA TRP A 324 12.60 30.88 9.69
C TRP A 324 13.19 30.36 11.01
N THR A 325 14.50 30.19 11.06
CA THR A 325 15.20 29.72 12.27
C THR A 325 15.14 30.71 13.43
N GLY A 326 14.68 31.97 13.21
CA GLY A 326 14.39 32.98 14.22
C GLY A 326 12.93 32.95 14.67
N ASP A 327 12.25 34.09 14.53
CA ASP A 327 10.86 34.24 15.01
C ASP A 327 9.79 34.11 13.88
N SER A 328 10.20 34.13 12.61
CA SER A 328 9.26 34.16 11.48
C SER A 328 8.43 32.88 11.37
N TYR A 329 8.91 31.74 11.90
CA TYR A 329 8.14 30.48 11.91
C TYR A 329 6.75 30.64 12.55
N LYS A 330 6.58 31.56 13.52
CA LYS A 330 5.29 31.81 14.18
C LYS A 330 4.26 32.41 13.24
N SER A 331 4.67 33.36 12.39
CA SER A 331 3.80 33.99 11.40
C SER A 331 3.53 33.07 10.21
N ILE A 332 4.55 32.35 9.77
CA ILE A 332 4.47 31.36 8.68
C ILE A 332 3.52 30.22 9.09
N ASN A 333 3.71 29.60 10.26
CA ASN A 333 2.82 28.56 10.76
C ASN A 333 1.41 29.10 11.01
N GLY A 334 1.24 30.32 11.50
CA GLY A 334 -0.05 30.97 11.64
C GLY A 334 -0.82 31.09 10.32
N TYR A 335 -0.12 31.28 9.22
CA TYR A 335 -0.67 31.24 7.87
C TYR A 335 -0.98 29.82 7.40
N LEU A 336 0.02 28.92 7.44
CA LEU A 336 -0.09 27.56 6.90
C LEU A 336 -1.18 26.74 7.59
N PHE A 337 -1.37 26.91 8.89
CA PHE A 337 -2.44 26.23 9.65
C PHE A 337 -3.79 26.95 9.62
N GLY A 338 -3.96 27.94 8.72
CA GLY A 338 -5.26 28.57 8.45
C GLY A 338 -5.72 29.60 9.48
N GLY A 339 -4.84 30.04 10.39
CA GLY A 339 -5.20 30.93 11.49
C GLY A 339 -5.22 32.43 11.17
N ARG A 340 -4.57 32.88 10.09
CA ARG A 340 -4.43 34.32 9.76
C ARG A 340 -4.29 34.56 8.27
N ASN A 341 -4.80 35.69 7.78
CA ASN A 341 -4.48 36.16 6.46
C ASN A 341 -3.00 36.57 6.40
N PRO A 342 -2.21 36.04 5.45
CA PRO A 342 -0.79 36.32 5.37
C PRO A 342 -0.52 37.73 4.88
N SER A 343 0.57 38.36 5.37
CA SER A 343 1.15 39.53 4.69
C SER A 343 1.83 39.07 3.39
N LYS A 344 2.12 40.03 2.50
CA LYS A 344 2.91 39.74 1.29
C LYS A 344 4.30 39.20 1.63
N ASP A 345 4.90 39.68 2.72
CA ASP A 345 6.21 39.23 3.17
C ASP A 345 6.18 37.77 3.63
N VAL A 346 5.14 37.35 4.35
CA VAL A 346 4.95 35.94 4.75
C VAL A 346 4.78 35.04 3.53
N ILE A 347 4.01 35.47 2.53
CA ILE A 347 3.85 34.70 1.27
C ILE A 347 5.20 34.58 0.58
N HIS A 348 5.95 35.68 0.44
CA HIS A 348 7.26 35.68 -0.19
C HIS A 348 8.24 34.74 0.55
N GLN A 349 8.30 34.83 1.89
CA GLN A 349 9.13 33.91 2.69
C GLN A 349 8.79 32.45 2.48
N VAL A 350 7.50 32.10 2.47
CA VAL A 350 7.04 30.73 2.20
C VAL A 350 7.48 30.26 0.81
N GLU A 351 7.32 31.08 -0.22
CA GLU A 351 7.74 30.73 -1.58
C GLU A 351 9.27 30.57 -1.70
N CYS A 352 10.05 31.40 -1.03
CA CYS A 352 11.53 31.28 -0.97
C CYS A 352 11.96 30.00 -0.26
N ILE A 353 11.32 29.66 0.87
CA ILE A 353 11.61 28.42 1.63
C ILE A 353 11.24 27.18 0.82
N ASP A 354 10.07 27.17 0.17
CA ASP A 354 9.66 26.07 -0.69
C ASP A 354 10.69 25.80 -1.79
N GLU A 355 11.17 26.86 -2.46
CA GLU A 355 12.17 26.75 -3.51
C GLU A 355 13.52 26.30 -2.95
N ALA A 356 13.97 26.87 -1.82
CA ALA A 356 15.20 26.45 -1.17
C ALA A 356 15.21 24.97 -0.78
N ILE A 357 14.11 24.46 -0.25
CA ILE A 357 13.98 23.05 0.11
C ILE A 357 13.99 22.16 -1.14
N SER A 358 13.29 22.56 -2.20
CA SER A 358 13.20 21.77 -3.44
C SER A 358 14.52 21.69 -4.22
N ASP A 359 15.45 22.60 -3.98
CA ASP A 359 16.79 22.55 -4.58
C ASP A 359 17.67 21.45 -3.96
N HIS A 360 17.30 20.94 -2.79
CA HIS A 360 18.08 19.99 -2.01
C HIS A 360 17.39 18.65 -1.90
N ILE A 361 17.71 17.75 -2.82
CA ILE A 361 17.15 16.38 -2.85
C ILE A 361 18.12 15.41 -2.16
N THR A 362 17.64 14.65 -1.20
CA THR A 362 18.42 13.65 -0.45
C THR A 362 18.86 12.50 -1.36
N ARG A 363 20.09 11.98 -1.15
CA ARG A 363 20.64 10.85 -1.91
C ARG A 363 20.78 9.59 -1.07
N GLU A 364 20.69 9.70 0.23
CA GLU A 364 20.79 8.58 1.15
C GLU A 364 19.62 8.56 2.14
N ARG A 365 19.40 7.42 2.74
CA ARG A 365 18.39 7.22 3.80
C ARG A 365 18.99 7.62 5.13
N PHE A 366 18.25 8.42 5.90
CA PHE A 366 18.62 8.78 7.26
C PHE A 366 17.38 9.02 8.12
N THR A 367 17.58 9.24 9.41
CA THR A 367 16.49 9.60 10.32
C THR A 367 16.70 10.99 10.90
N VAL A 368 15.58 11.64 11.17
CA VAL A 368 15.54 12.90 11.91
C VAL A 368 14.53 12.79 13.05
N ASP A 369 14.82 13.43 14.17
CA ASP A 369 13.91 13.52 15.30
C ASP A 369 13.22 14.88 15.32
N GLY A 370 11.95 14.89 15.75
CA GLY A 370 11.13 16.09 15.80
C GLY A 370 10.01 15.96 16.83
N GLN A 371 9.09 16.93 16.80
CA GLN A 371 7.86 16.86 17.58
C GLN A 371 6.66 17.21 16.71
N MET A 372 5.53 16.56 16.94
CA MET A 372 4.28 16.85 16.26
C MET A 372 3.15 16.99 17.26
N ARG A 373 2.11 17.73 16.86
CA ARG A 373 0.88 17.79 17.66
C ARG A 373 0.08 16.50 17.52
N LEU A 374 -0.60 16.10 18.57
CA LEU A 374 -1.52 14.95 18.55
C LEU A 374 -2.60 15.10 17.47
N SER A 375 -3.03 16.32 17.18
CA SER A 375 -3.99 16.61 16.13
C SER A 375 -3.50 16.24 14.71
N THR A 376 -2.17 16.16 14.48
CA THR A 376 -1.60 15.66 13.21
C THR A 376 -2.01 14.20 12.97
N PHE A 377 -2.16 13.43 14.02
CA PHE A 377 -2.55 12.02 13.98
C PHE A 377 -4.07 11.82 14.08
N HIS A 378 -4.86 12.91 14.08
CA HIS A 378 -6.30 12.90 14.28
C HIS A 378 -6.71 12.24 15.61
N VAL A 379 -5.92 12.45 16.67
CA VAL A 379 -6.18 11.99 18.02
C VAL A 379 -6.15 13.17 18.99
N ASN A 380 -6.84 13.04 20.12
CA ASN A 380 -6.98 14.12 21.11
C ASN A 380 -6.13 13.89 22.38
N ASP A 381 -5.63 12.69 22.56
CA ASP A 381 -4.84 12.28 23.72
C ASP A 381 -3.79 11.24 23.35
N MET A 382 -2.86 11.02 24.27
CA MET A 382 -1.75 10.07 24.09
C MET A 382 -2.22 8.61 24.05
N GLU A 383 -3.30 8.27 24.73
CA GLU A 383 -3.83 6.91 24.80
C GLU A 383 -4.36 6.48 23.42
N SER A 384 -5.03 7.37 22.72
CA SER A 384 -5.55 7.14 21.37
C SER A 384 -4.47 6.89 20.31
N LEU A 385 -3.22 7.26 20.57
CA LEU A 385 -2.10 6.92 19.68
C LEU A 385 -1.81 5.42 19.65
N PHE A 386 -2.06 4.70 20.75
CA PHE A 386 -1.84 3.26 20.82
C PHE A 386 -2.82 2.46 19.97
N ASP A 387 -3.95 3.08 19.60
CA ASP A 387 -4.97 2.49 18.73
C ASP A 387 -4.67 2.73 17.23
N LEU A 388 -3.61 3.47 16.90
CA LEU A 388 -3.25 3.73 15.51
C LEU A 388 -2.66 2.48 14.85
N ASN A 389 -3.20 2.16 13.68
CA ASN A 389 -2.69 1.08 12.86
C ASN A 389 -1.41 1.48 12.10
N THR A 390 -0.41 0.63 12.13
CA THR A 390 0.79 0.76 11.28
C THR A 390 0.38 0.83 9.80
N GLY A 391 1.02 1.72 9.04
CA GLY A 391 0.69 1.96 7.64
C GLY A 391 -0.32 3.08 7.42
N ARG A 392 -0.99 3.58 8.48
CA ARG A 392 -1.88 4.74 8.37
C ARG A 392 -1.09 5.98 7.96
N THR A 393 -1.65 6.76 7.05
CA THR A 393 -1.02 7.98 6.54
C THR A 393 -1.67 9.24 7.12
N PHE A 394 -0.85 10.28 7.28
CA PHE A 394 -1.24 11.59 7.80
C PHE A 394 -0.60 12.68 6.95
N GLU A 395 -1.34 13.72 6.65
CA GLU A 395 -0.80 14.90 5.98
C GLU A 395 -0.27 15.89 7.01
N HIS A 396 0.98 16.35 6.83
CA HIS A 396 1.57 17.42 7.62
C HIS A 396 1.55 18.73 6.82
N ILE A 397 0.72 19.67 7.23
CA ILE A 397 0.43 20.88 6.46
C ILE A 397 1.61 21.87 6.45
N GLY A 398 2.30 22.03 7.60
CA GLY A 398 3.40 22.95 7.78
C GLY A 398 4.76 22.38 7.39
N TYR A 399 5.82 23.19 7.52
CA TYR A 399 7.18 22.69 7.46
C TYR A 399 7.50 21.84 8.69
N MET A 400 8.35 20.85 8.52
CA MET A 400 8.81 20.00 9.63
C MET A 400 10.22 20.42 10.05
N ALA A 401 10.31 21.19 11.13
CA ALA A 401 11.56 21.46 11.83
C ALA A 401 12.00 20.19 12.56
N THR A 402 13.11 19.61 12.16
CA THR A 402 13.61 18.35 12.67
C THR A 402 15.11 18.41 12.95
N SER A 403 15.63 17.55 13.82
CA SER A 403 17.05 17.48 14.16
C SER A 403 17.65 16.14 13.74
N ILE A 404 18.91 16.17 13.26
CA ILE A 404 19.68 14.94 13.04
C ILE A 404 20.23 14.34 14.36
N LYS A 405 20.13 15.08 15.46
CA LYS A 405 20.55 14.65 16.78
C LYS A 405 19.43 13.81 17.43
N GLU A 406 19.76 12.58 17.78
CA GLU A 406 18.82 11.69 18.45
C GLU A 406 18.33 12.31 19.78
N GLY A 407 17.02 12.40 19.95
CA GLY A 407 16.39 13.05 21.08
C GLY A 407 16.61 14.59 21.16
N GLY A 408 17.09 15.20 20.09
CA GLY A 408 17.60 16.57 20.05
C GLY A 408 16.56 17.70 20.10
N ILE A 409 15.27 17.41 20.25
CA ILE A 409 14.22 18.42 20.31
C ILE A 409 13.50 18.34 21.64
N ASP A 410 13.46 19.47 22.38
CA ASP A 410 12.62 19.60 23.55
C ASP A 410 11.15 19.62 23.17
N ILE A 411 10.35 18.82 23.88
CA ILE A 411 8.91 18.73 23.64
C ILE A 411 8.22 19.81 24.43
N ASP A 412 7.63 20.77 23.73
CA ASP A 412 6.96 21.92 24.26
C ASP A 412 5.44 21.75 24.18
N GLY A 413 4.80 21.43 25.32
CA GLY A 413 3.34 21.33 25.45
C GLY A 413 2.82 19.91 25.63
N GLU A 414 1.68 19.80 26.33
CA GLU A 414 1.02 18.53 26.62
C GLU A 414 0.32 17.90 25.38
N ASP A 415 0.11 18.70 24.33
CA ASP A 415 -0.52 18.29 23.07
C ASP A 415 0.48 17.80 22.01
N ARG A 416 1.73 17.56 22.39
CA ARG A 416 2.82 17.17 21.48
C ARG A 416 3.47 15.86 21.87
N ILE A 417 3.97 15.17 20.85
CA ILE A 417 4.71 13.93 20.99
C ILE A 417 6.02 13.97 20.19
N ALA A 418 7.04 13.33 20.74
CA ALA A 418 8.28 13.07 20.00
C ALA A 418 8.01 12.21 18.77
N THR A 419 8.70 12.53 17.68
CA THR A 419 8.64 11.78 16.43
C THR A 419 10.03 11.47 15.94
N ARG A 420 10.23 10.28 15.39
CA ARG A 420 11.38 9.93 14.57
C ARG A 420 10.92 9.64 13.18
N ILE A 421 11.46 10.36 12.21
CA ILE A 421 11.03 10.30 10.81
C ILE A 421 12.15 9.66 9.99
N LEU A 422 11.83 8.58 9.30
CA LEU A 422 12.68 8.01 8.27
C LEU A 422 12.53 8.86 7.00
N VAL A 423 13.62 9.43 6.54
CA VAL A 423 13.70 10.23 5.31
C VAL A 423 14.34 9.35 4.22
N PRO A 424 13.59 8.94 3.20
CA PRO A 424 14.13 8.12 2.11
C PRO A 424 14.95 8.97 1.11
N PRO A 425 15.82 8.34 0.29
CA PRO A 425 16.44 9.01 -0.84
C PRO A 425 15.39 9.60 -1.79
N GLY A 426 15.69 10.71 -2.43
CA GLY A 426 14.76 11.43 -3.29
C GLY A 426 13.83 12.40 -2.57
N SER A 427 13.86 12.45 -1.24
CA SER A 427 13.12 13.45 -0.46
C SER A 427 13.78 14.82 -0.57
N ALA A 428 12.96 15.88 -0.53
CA ALA A 428 13.49 17.24 -0.40
C ALA A 428 13.78 17.58 1.07
N GLY A 429 14.84 18.37 1.33
CA GLY A 429 15.18 18.82 2.67
C GLY A 429 16.44 19.66 2.69
N VAL A 430 16.51 20.69 3.52
CA VAL A 430 17.66 21.59 3.62
C VAL A 430 18.22 21.59 5.04
N TYR A 431 19.55 21.47 5.18
CA TYR A 431 20.25 21.52 6.46
C TYR A 431 20.62 22.97 6.77
N VAL A 432 20.00 23.55 7.81
CA VAL A 432 20.07 24.99 8.10
C VAL A 432 21.06 25.36 9.21
N GLU A 433 21.69 24.38 9.88
CA GLU A 433 22.65 24.63 10.96
C GLU A 433 23.72 25.68 10.64
N PRO A 434 24.33 25.75 9.42
CA PRO A 434 25.36 26.74 9.11
C PRO A 434 24.85 28.19 9.08
N ILE A 435 23.54 28.41 8.96
CA ILE A 435 22.93 29.74 8.84
C ILE A 435 21.88 30.01 9.92
N THR A 436 21.68 29.09 10.86
CA THR A 436 20.64 29.21 11.90
C THR A 436 20.92 30.30 12.89
N GLN A 437 19.87 30.91 13.44
CA GLN A 437 19.96 31.82 14.59
C GLN A 437 20.10 31.07 15.93
N HIS A 438 19.89 29.74 15.95
CA HIS A 438 19.96 28.83 17.12
C HIS A 438 20.96 27.68 16.88
N PRO A 439 22.29 27.98 16.91
CA PRO A 439 23.31 26.93 16.70
C PRO A 439 23.23 25.82 17.74
N GLY A 440 23.40 24.55 17.28
CA GLY A 440 23.39 23.38 18.13
C GLY A 440 22.08 22.58 18.07
N GLU A 441 21.10 23.04 17.33
CA GLU A 441 19.87 22.31 17.04
C GLU A 441 20.03 21.26 15.93
N TYR A 442 21.05 21.44 15.08
CA TYR A 442 21.34 20.53 13.95
C TYR A 442 20.13 20.31 13.06
N GLU A 443 19.43 21.39 12.74
CA GLU A 443 18.13 21.35 12.08
C GLU A 443 18.23 20.97 10.60
N ILE A 444 17.41 19.97 10.21
CA ILE A 444 16.98 19.75 8.83
C ILE A 444 15.52 20.18 8.70
N LEU A 445 15.26 21.12 7.79
CA LEU A 445 13.93 21.57 7.46
C LEU A 445 13.38 20.73 6.31
N LEU A 446 12.31 19.96 6.58
CA LEU A 446 11.61 19.17 5.59
C LEU A 446 10.39 19.93 5.03
N PRO A 447 9.96 19.63 3.79
CA PRO A 447 8.92 20.38 3.10
C PRO A 447 7.54 20.24 3.77
N ARG A 448 6.72 21.27 3.59
CA ARG A 448 5.31 21.30 3.97
C ARG A 448 4.44 20.46 3.03
N GLY A 449 3.20 20.15 3.45
CA GLY A 449 2.22 19.44 2.63
C GLY A 449 2.64 18.01 2.30
N ARG A 450 3.41 17.36 3.18
CA ARG A 450 3.89 15.99 2.96
C ARG A 450 3.04 14.98 3.71
N THR A 451 2.93 13.82 3.10
CA THR A 451 2.31 12.65 3.71
C THR A 451 3.35 11.90 4.55
N LEU A 452 2.96 11.52 5.74
CA LEU A 452 3.72 10.70 6.67
C LEU A 452 3.00 9.38 6.89
N ARG A 453 3.74 8.27 6.84
CA ARG A 453 3.21 6.95 7.17
C ARG A 453 3.59 6.60 8.62
N PHE A 454 2.61 6.16 9.39
CA PHE A 454 2.84 5.67 10.75
C PHE A 454 3.46 4.27 10.72
N GLU A 455 4.65 4.13 11.31
CA GLU A 455 5.41 2.87 11.37
C GLU A 455 5.25 2.17 12.73
N GLY A 456 4.88 2.91 13.76
CA GLY A 456 4.66 2.37 15.10
C GLY A 456 4.99 3.34 16.22
N LEU A 457 4.96 2.81 17.44
CA LEU A 457 5.32 3.50 18.67
C LEU A 457 6.52 2.84 19.31
N GLY A 458 7.33 3.64 19.98
CA GLY A 458 8.45 3.19 20.80
C GLY A 458 8.69 4.09 21.98
N ALA A 459 9.87 3.99 22.57
CA ALA A 459 10.30 4.88 23.64
C ALA A 459 11.74 5.33 23.37
N SER A 460 12.02 6.61 23.63
CA SER A 460 13.37 7.18 23.68
C SER A 460 13.52 7.88 25.01
N ASP A 461 14.55 7.49 25.79
CA ASP A 461 14.79 8.00 27.14
C ASP A 461 13.56 7.90 28.08
N GLY A 462 12.78 6.82 27.93
CA GLY A 462 11.57 6.56 28.74
C GLY A 462 10.35 7.40 28.32
N ARG A 463 10.44 8.19 27.26
CA ARG A 463 9.32 8.97 26.70
C ARG A 463 8.76 8.28 25.46
N PRO A 464 7.44 8.29 25.25
CA PRO A 464 6.84 7.74 24.02
C PRO A 464 7.30 8.51 22.80
N ILE A 465 7.59 7.80 21.72
CA ILE A 465 8.01 8.35 20.43
C ILE A 465 7.23 7.66 19.31
N VAL A 466 6.76 8.44 18.35
CA VAL A 466 6.08 7.95 17.15
C VAL A 466 7.10 7.76 16.03
N TYR A 467 7.12 6.60 15.43
CA TYR A 467 7.93 6.29 14.26
C TYR A 467 7.14 6.57 13.00
N LEU A 468 7.68 7.39 12.12
CA LEU A 468 7.07 7.85 10.88
C LEU A 468 8.01 7.62 9.71
N ARG A 469 7.44 7.48 8.51
CA ARG A 469 8.17 7.51 7.26
C ARG A 469 7.64 8.66 6.41
N LEU A 470 8.53 9.46 5.84
CA LEU A 470 8.21 10.49 4.85
C LEU A 470 7.90 9.79 3.51
N LEU A 471 6.78 10.18 2.85
CA LEU A 471 6.36 9.69 1.55
C LEU A 471 6.44 10.76 0.48
#